data_1e38287fbc12793a0cf60f7b578185a6
#
_entry.id   1e38287fbc12793a0cf60f7b578185a6
#
_cell.length_a   1.000
_cell.length_b   1.000
_cell.length_c   1.000
_cell.angle_alpha   90.00
_cell.angle_beta   90.00
_cell.angle_gamma   90.00
#
_symmetry.space_group_name_H-M   'P 1'
#
loop_
_entity.id
_entity.type
_entity.pdbx_description
1 polymer ?
#
loop_
_entity_poly.entity_id
_entity_poly.type
_entity_poly.pdbx_seq_one_letter_code
_entity_poly.pdbx_strand_id
1 'polypeptide(L)'
;YEQVIDAQGLVVAPGLVDVHVHFRDPGLTYKEDIHTGAAAAAKGGFTTVVCMANTKPIVDNEETLRYVLEEGKKTGIHVLSCAAISKGFEGKERTDMEGLLKAGAAGFTDDGIPLMDGPFVKEAMEEAARLDTVLSFHEEDKTFIKQNGINHGKVSDQLGIYGSPALAEDSLVARDCMIALATGAKIDIQHISSGHSVEMVRLAKKMGAHVWAEVTPHHFTLTEDAVLEHGTLAKMNPPLRTEWDRQMLIEGLKDGTIDMIATDHAPHSKEEKEKPLTEAPSGITGLETSLALGITSLVKPGHLSLTELMEKMSLNPATLYKLDCGRMEEG
;
A
#
# COMPACT_ATOMS: atom_id res chain seq x y z
N TYR A 1 27.56 -8.08 29.26
CA TYR A 1 26.34 -8.16 28.40
C TYR A 1 25.14 -8.09 29.32
N GLU A 2 24.22 -7.17 29.08
CA GLU A 2 23.03 -7.01 29.91
C GLU A 2 21.99 -8.10 29.66
N GLN A 3 21.94 -8.62 28.43
CA GLN A 3 21.02 -9.69 28.05
C GLN A 3 21.64 -10.59 26.98
N VAL A 4 21.41 -11.90 27.09
CA VAL A 4 21.78 -12.90 26.07
C VAL A 4 20.51 -13.62 25.62
N ILE A 5 20.29 -13.66 24.32
CA ILE A 5 19.17 -14.38 23.69
C ILE A 5 19.76 -15.56 22.94
N ASP A 6 19.37 -16.78 23.29
CA ASP A 6 19.73 -18.01 22.53
C ASP A 6 18.79 -18.11 21.31
N ALA A 7 19.35 -17.91 20.12
CA ALA A 7 18.65 -17.98 18.85
C ALA A 7 18.94 -19.27 18.07
N GLN A 8 19.42 -20.35 18.72
CA GLN A 8 19.71 -21.59 18.04
C GLN A 8 18.46 -22.17 17.35
N GLY A 9 18.55 -22.41 16.03
CA GLY A 9 17.43 -22.91 15.21
C GLY A 9 16.40 -21.86 14.82
N LEU A 10 16.61 -20.57 15.17
CA LEU A 10 15.76 -19.45 14.80
C LEU A 10 16.41 -18.61 13.69
N VAL A 11 15.59 -17.85 12.99
CA VAL A 11 16.03 -16.79 12.09
C VAL A 11 15.94 -15.47 12.85
N VAL A 12 17.02 -14.70 12.86
CA VAL A 12 17.05 -13.33 13.38
C VAL A 12 16.97 -12.38 12.19
N ALA A 13 15.99 -11.50 12.19
CA ALA A 13 15.72 -10.56 11.10
C ALA A 13 15.34 -9.18 11.66
N PRO A 14 15.44 -8.10 10.85
CA PRO A 14 14.87 -6.80 11.23
C PRO A 14 13.38 -6.93 11.48
N GLY A 15 12.82 -6.05 12.30
CA GLY A 15 11.38 -5.88 12.38
C GLY A 15 10.79 -5.49 11.02
N LEU A 16 9.60 -6.02 10.71
CA LEU A 16 8.94 -5.73 9.45
C LEU A 16 8.42 -4.29 9.42
N VAL A 17 8.38 -3.71 8.23
CA VAL A 17 7.91 -2.34 7.95
C VAL A 17 6.77 -2.43 6.94
N ASP A 18 5.60 -1.89 7.28
CA ASP A 18 4.47 -1.80 6.37
C ASP A 18 4.15 -0.33 6.08
N VAL A 19 4.24 0.05 4.83
CA VAL A 19 4.07 1.44 4.42
C VAL A 19 2.65 1.75 3.93
N HIS A 20 1.72 0.79 4.06
CA HIS A 20 0.36 0.94 3.59
C HIS A 20 -0.65 0.25 4.53
N VAL A 21 -1.14 0.98 5.53
CA VAL A 21 -2.15 0.48 6.48
C VAL A 21 -3.24 1.51 6.75
N HIS A 22 -4.44 1.03 7.08
CA HIS A 22 -5.60 1.84 7.42
C HIS A 22 -6.08 1.54 8.84
N PHE A 23 -5.57 2.27 9.82
CA PHE A 23 -6.00 2.11 11.21
C PHE A 23 -7.31 2.84 11.54
N ARG A 24 -7.92 3.49 10.56
CA ARG A 24 -9.27 4.06 10.64
C ARG A 24 -9.46 5.15 11.72
N ASP A 25 -8.41 5.54 12.39
CA ASP A 25 -8.40 6.53 13.47
C ASP A 25 -7.56 7.75 13.03
N PRO A 26 -8.16 8.95 13.12
CA PRO A 26 -9.43 9.35 13.74
C PRO A 26 -10.68 9.00 12.92
N GLY A 27 -11.80 8.91 13.62
CA GLY A 27 -13.16 9.06 13.12
C GLY A 27 -13.89 7.81 12.62
N LEU A 28 -13.19 6.70 12.37
CA LEU A 28 -13.79 5.44 11.92
C LEU A 28 -13.43 4.27 12.85
N THR A 29 -13.22 4.58 14.14
CA THR A 29 -12.69 3.66 15.16
C THR A 29 -13.59 2.45 15.44
N TYR A 30 -14.82 2.44 14.95
CA TYR A 30 -15.69 1.25 15.01
C TYR A 30 -15.23 0.12 14.06
N LYS A 31 -14.32 0.42 13.12
CA LYS A 31 -13.70 -0.60 12.23
C LYS A 31 -12.37 -1.09 12.80
N GLU A 32 -11.55 -0.16 13.25
CA GLU A 32 -10.26 -0.34 13.89
C GLU A 32 -9.80 1.00 14.47
N ASP A 33 -8.93 0.96 15.48
CA ASP A 33 -8.23 2.12 16.01
C ASP A 33 -6.71 1.91 15.96
N ILE A 34 -5.94 2.94 16.28
CA ILE A 34 -4.47 2.90 16.26
C ILE A 34 -3.93 1.81 17.21
N HIS A 35 -4.57 1.57 18.36
CA HIS A 35 -4.10 0.59 19.34
C HIS A 35 -4.34 -0.84 18.87
N THR A 36 -5.52 -1.13 18.33
CA THR A 36 -5.87 -2.46 17.83
C THR A 36 -5.09 -2.81 16.55
N GLY A 37 -4.93 -1.83 15.64
CA GLY A 37 -4.10 -1.99 14.45
C GLY A 37 -2.62 -2.19 14.78
N ALA A 38 -2.08 -1.43 15.74
CA ALA A 38 -0.72 -1.62 16.21
C ALA A 38 -0.51 -3.00 16.87
N ALA A 39 -1.50 -3.51 17.60
CA ALA A 39 -1.45 -4.85 18.19
C ALA A 39 -1.45 -5.94 17.09
N ALA A 40 -2.26 -5.79 16.04
CA ALA A 40 -2.25 -6.70 14.88
C ALA A 40 -0.90 -6.64 14.15
N ALA A 41 -0.34 -5.44 13.95
CA ALA A 41 0.98 -5.25 13.35
C ALA A 41 2.08 -5.96 14.16
N ALA A 42 2.13 -5.72 15.47
CA ALA A 42 3.09 -6.36 16.37
C ALA A 42 3.01 -7.89 16.31
N LYS A 43 1.79 -8.44 16.28
CA LYS A 43 1.56 -9.89 16.15
C LYS A 43 2.03 -10.44 14.80
N GLY A 44 1.94 -9.65 13.73
CA GLY A 44 2.46 -10.00 12.41
C GLY A 44 3.98 -9.85 12.27
N GLY A 45 4.67 -9.30 13.29
CA GLY A 45 6.12 -9.06 13.27
C GLY A 45 6.50 -7.67 12.74
N PHE A 46 5.54 -6.80 12.53
CA PHE A 46 5.79 -5.41 12.12
C PHE A 46 6.14 -4.56 13.35
N THR A 47 7.25 -3.85 13.25
CA THR A 47 7.72 -2.90 14.27
C THR A 47 7.50 -1.46 13.87
N THR A 48 7.20 -1.23 12.59
CA THR A 48 6.95 0.11 12.03
C THR A 48 5.83 0.01 10.98
N VAL A 49 4.88 0.92 11.05
CA VAL A 49 3.81 1.06 10.05
C VAL A 49 3.63 2.52 9.64
N VAL A 50 3.19 2.74 8.41
CA VAL A 50 2.80 4.06 7.89
C VAL A 50 1.31 4.04 7.56
N CYS A 51 0.52 4.82 8.30
CA CYS A 51 -0.92 4.94 8.09
C CYS A 51 -1.23 5.84 6.89
N MET A 52 -2.26 5.45 6.12
CA MET A 52 -2.80 6.27 5.04
C MET A 52 -3.60 7.47 5.58
N ALA A 53 -3.70 8.52 4.76
CA ALA A 53 -4.29 9.79 5.15
C ALA A 53 -5.84 9.83 5.12
N ASN A 54 -6.51 8.75 4.68
CA ASN A 54 -7.96 8.69 4.44
C ASN A 54 -8.80 8.43 5.71
N THR A 55 -8.49 9.13 6.77
CA THR A 55 -9.21 9.15 8.04
C THR A 55 -10.36 10.19 8.03
N LYS A 56 -11.05 10.38 9.16
CA LYS A 56 -12.13 11.36 9.29
C LYS A 56 -12.00 12.14 10.60
N PRO A 57 -11.45 13.37 10.58
CA PRO A 57 -11.03 14.14 9.40
C PRO A 57 -9.83 13.50 8.66
N ILE A 58 -9.65 13.92 7.38
CA ILE A 58 -8.49 13.54 6.55
C ILE A 58 -7.22 14.14 7.16
N VAL A 59 -6.09 13.46 7.02
CA VAL A 59 -4.78 13.95 7.49
C VAL A 59 -4.22 14.95 6.45
N ASP A 60 -4.87 16.10 6.30
CA ASP A 60 -4.50 17.17 5.38
C ASP A 60 -3.99 18.45 6.07
N ASN A 61 -3.85 18.37 7.39
CA ASN A 61 -3.40 19.46 8.25
C ASN A 61 -2.58 18.95 9.44
N GLU A 62 -1.84 19.84 10.07
CA GLU A 62 -0.92 19.50 11.17
C GLU A 62 -1.63 18.96 12.40
N GLU A 63 -2.83 19.45 12.74
CA GLU A 63 -3.58 19.00 13.92
C GLU A 63 -3.94 17.53 13.83
N THR A 64 -4.52 17.12 12.70
CA THR A 64 -4.90 15.72 12.45
C THR A 64 -3.67 14.81 12.37
N LEU A 65 -2.58 15.26 11.72
CA LEU A 65 -1.33 14.51 11.67
C LEU A 65 -0.76 14.30 13.08
N ARG A 66 -0.69 15.33 13.88
CA ARG A 66 -0.19 15.24 15.27
C ARG A 66 -1.01 14.30 16.11
N TYR A 67 -2.33 14.28 15.95
CA TYR A 67 -3.18 13.33 16.64
C TYR A 67 -2.75 11.88 16.36
N VAL A 68 -2.59 11.50 15.09
CA VAL A 68 -2.19 10.13 14.72
C VAL A 68 -0.82 9.79 15.31
N LEU A 69 0.15 10.70 15.20
CA LEU A 69 1.50 10.47 15.71
C LEU A 69 1.54 10.35 17.25
N GLU A 70 0.77 11.18 17.97
CA GLU A 70 0.71 11.13 19.44
C GLU A 70 -0.02 9.87 19.95
N GLU A 71 -1.10 9.44 19.29
CA GLU A 71 -1.74 8.16 19.63
C GLU A 71 -0.80 6.99 19.30
N GLY A 72 -0.10 7.05 18.17
CA GLY A 72 0.89 6.05 17.79
C GLY A 72 2.02 5.85 18.81
N LYS A 73 2.49 6.92 19.43
CA LYS A 73 3.52 6.85 20.50
C LYS A 73 3.09 6.07 21.75
N LYS A 74 1.78 5.88 21.93
CA LYS A 74 1.23 5.12 23.07
C LYS A 74 1.17 3.62 22.81
N THR A 75 1.52 3.18 21.59
CA THR A 75 1.54 1.78 21.20
C THR A 75 2.92 1.15 21.42
N GLY A 76 3.04 -0.16 21.18
CA GLY A 76 4.31 -0.88 21.34
C GLY A 76 5.17 -0.91 20.07
N ILE A 77 4.76 -0.22 18.99
CA ILE A 77 5.48 -0.15 17.70
C ILE A 77 5.57 1.30 17.21
N HIS A 78 6.32 1.54 16.17
CA HIS A 78 6.38 2.86 15.51
C HIS A 78 5.19 3.02 14.55
N VAL A 79 4.25 3.88 14.90
CA VAL A 79 3.14 4.27 14.03
C VAL A 79 3.41 5.65 13.46
N LEU A 80 3.63 5.70 12.15
CA LEU A 80 3.83 6.88 11.35
C LEU A 80 2.59 7.14 10.49
N SER A 81 2.53 8.29 9.81
CA SER A 81 1.43 8.61 8.90
C SER A 81 1.91 9.35 7.68
N CYS A 82 1.37 9.02 6.52
CA CYS A 82 1.31 9.93 5.40
C CYS A 82 0.34 11.07 5.70
N ALA A 83 0.56 12.21 5.04
CA ALA A 83 -0.44 13.26 4.92
C ALA A 83 -1.04 13.26 3.51
N ALA A 84 -2.16 13.97 3.33
CA ALA A 84 -2.82 14.10 2.04
C ALA A 84 -1.99 14.94 1.05
N ILE A 85 -2.00 14.58 -0.23
CA ILE A 85 -1.45 15.38 -1.31
C ILE A 85 -2.35 16.61 -1.53
N SER A 86 -3.67 16.38 -1.61
CA SER A 86 -4.66 17.43 -1.84
C SER A 86 -5.52 17.66 -0.62
N LYS A 87 -5.92 18.93 -0.40
CA LYS A 87 -6.86 19.30 0.66
C LYS A 87 -8.20 18.59 0.46
N GLY A 88 -8.68 17.94 1.51
CA GLY A 88 -9.95 17.22 1.49
C GLY A 88 -10.02 16.08 0.48
N PHE A 89 -8.89 15.62 -0.09
CA PHE A 89 -8.85 14.65 -1.18
C PHE A 89 -9.61 15.09 -2.44
N GLU A 90 -9.70 16.41 -2.66
CA GLU A 90 -10.42 16.95 -3.82
C GLU A 90 -9.61 16.98 -5.12
N GLY A 91 -8.28 16.78 -5.06
CA GLY A 91 -7.39 16.82 -6.23
C GLY A 91 -7.31 18.20 -6.89
N LYS A 92 -7.58 19.29 -6.15
CA LYS A 92 -7.65 20.65 -6.68
C LYS A 92 -6.63 21.61 -6.08
N GLU A 93 -6.43 21.54 -4.78
CA GLU A 93 -5.51 22.38 -4.04
C GLU A 93 -4.55 21.50 -3.25
N ARG A 94 -3.26 21.71 -3.42
CA ARG A 94 -2.21 20.99 -2.72
C ARG A 94 -2.18 21.40 -1.24
N THR A 95 -1.88 20.47 -0.35
CA THR A 95 -1.61 20.74 1.06
C THR A 95 -0.28 21.49 1.24
N ASP A 96 -0.04 22.01 2.42
CA ASP A 96 1.27 22.55 2.80
C ASP A 96 2.23 21.39 3.10
N MET A 97 2.76 20.78 2.04
CA MET A 97 3.63 19.61 2.15
C MET A 97 4.88 19.90 2.99
N GLU A 98 5.47 21.09 2.85
CA GLU A 98 6.66 21.44 3.62
C GLU A 98 6.36 21.58 5.12
N GLY A 99 5.24 22.21 5.48
CA GLY A 99 4.77 22.30 6.86
C GLY A 99 4.44 20.95 7.44
N LEU A 100 3.78 20.08 6.69
CA LEU A 100 3.41 18.73 7.12
C LEU A 100 4.64 17.82 7.28
N LEU A 101 5.65 17.92 6.42
CA LEU A 101 6.93 17.21 6.64
C LEU A 101 7.62 17.65 7.93
N LYS A 102 7.66 18.97 8.20
CA LYS A 102 8.22 19.50 9.46
C LYS A 102 7.42 19.04 10.69
N ALA A 103 6.12 18.79 10.52
CA ALA A 103 5.25 18.26 11.57
C ALA A 103 5.39 16.74 11.75
N GLY A 104 6.09 16.03 10.84
CA GLY A 104 6.41 14.61 10.97
C GLY A 104 5.69 13.69 10.00
N ALA A 105 5.10 14.19 8.90
CA ALA A 105 4.56 13.34 7.85
C ALA A 105 5.67 12.45 7.24
N ALA A 106 5.41 11.16 7.08
CA ALA A 106 6.35 10.22 6.50
C ALA A 106 6.44 10.34 4.96
N GLY A 107 5.35 10.73 4.32
CA GLY A 107 5.16 10.91 2.90
C GLY A 107 3.78 11.47 2.61
N PHE A 108 3.34 11.39 1.35
CA PHE A 108 2.04 11.95 0.98
C PHE A 108 1.25 11.00 0.09
N THR A 109 -0.07 10.95 0.29
CA THR A 109 -0.98 10.12 -0.49
C THR A 109 -2.42 10.64 -0.41
N ASP A 110 -3.15 10.53 -1.53
CA ASP A 110 -4.61 10.61 -1.54
C ASP A 110 -5.22 9.20 -1.71
N ASP A 111 -4.63 8.21 -1.03
CA ASP A 111 -5.01 6.81 -1.16
C ASP A 111 -6.52 6.57 -1.12
N GLY A 112 -7.00 5.70 -2.03
CA GLY A 112 -8.41 5.41 -2.26
C GLY A 112 -9.13 6.43 -3.16
N ILE A 113 -8.52 7.60 -3.43
CA ILE A 113 -9.07 8.62 -4.32
C ILE A 113 -8.02 8.98 -5.40
N PRO A 114 -8.08 8.34 -6.58
CA PRO A 114 -7.10 8.57 -7.63
C PRO A 114 -7.12 10.04 -8.11
N LEU A 115 -5.93 10.62 -8.27
CA LEU A 115 -5.76 11.99 -8.75
C LEU A 115 -5.85 12.03 -10.28
N MET A 116 -6.97 12.56 -10.77
CA MET A 116 -7.30 12.53 -12.21
C MET A 116 -6.68 13.69 -13.01
N ASP A 117 -6.42 14.83 -12.38
CA ASP A 117 -5.89 16.03 -13.04
C ASP A 117 -4.37 15.93 -13.22
N GLY A 118 -3.92 15.66 -14.44
CA GLY A 118 -2.49 15.50 -14.75
C GLY A 118 -1.63 16.74 -14.45
N PRO A 119 -2.04 17.97 -14.77
CA PRO A 119 -1.36 19.19 -14.34
C PRO A 119 -1.19 19.30 -12.83
N PHE A 120 -2.23 18.99 -12.05
CA PHE A 120 -2.15 18.96 -10.59
C PHE A 120 -1.15 17.92 -10.07
N VAL A 121 -1.20 16.70 -10.61
CA VAL A 121 -0.25 15.61 -10.26
C VAL A 121 1.18 16.03 -10.56
N LYS A 122 1.42 16.66 -11.73
CA LYS A 122 2.75 17.16 -12.09
C LYS A 122 3.25 18.21 -11.09
N GLU A 123 2.43 19.17 -10.71
CA GLU A 123 2.77 20.19 -9.71
C GLU A 123 3.09 19.55 -8.35
N ALA A 124 2.30 18.59 -7.91
CA ALA A 124 2.54 17.85 -6.66
C ALA A 124 3.87 17.07 -6.72
N MET A 125 4.17 16.43 -7.84
CA MET A 125 5.43 15.70 -8.05
C MET A 125 6.64 16.64 -8.08
N GLU A 126 6.54 17.82 -8.72
CA GLU A 126 7.61 18.82 -8.71
C GLU A 126 7.92 19.30 -7.28
N GLU A 127 6.90 19.53 -6.48
CA GLU A 127 7.08 19.90 -5.08
C GLU A 127 7.67 18.74 -4.25
N ALA A 128 7.21 17.52 -4.45
CA ALA A 128 7.77 16.36 -3.77
C ALA A 128 9.26 16.16 -4.11
N ALA A 129 9.64 16.35 -5.37
CA ALA A 129 11.03 16.31 -5.80
C ALA A 129 11.86 17.41 -5.10
N ARG A 130 11.34 18.64 -5.00
CA ARG A 130 11.98 19.74 -4.28
C ARG A 130 12.20 19.43 -2.80
N LEU A 131 11.25 18.77 -2.18
CA LEU A 131 11.26 18.42 -0.75
C LEU A 131 11.98 17.08 -0.48
N ASP A 132 12.39 16.36 -1.54
CA ASP A 132 12.96 15.02 -1.45
C ASP A 132 12.10 14.05 -0.61
N THR A 133 10.80 14.05 -0.89
CA THR A 133 9.81 13.18 -0.25
C THR A 133 9.15 12.25 -1.26
N VAL A 134 8.43 11.23 -0.77
CA VAL A 134 7.70 10.28 -1.60
C VAL A 134 6.24 10.69 -1.74
N LEU A 135 5.68 10.52 -2.95
CA LEU A 135 4.25 10.48 -3.20
C LEU A 135 3.83 9.05 -3.50
N SER A 136 2.79 8.58 -2.83
CA SER A 136 2.26 7.24 -3.00
C SER A 136 0.86 7.32 -3.60
N PHE A 137 0.59 6.57 -4.69
CA PHE A 137 -0.59 6.75 -5.52
C PHE A 137 -1.42 5.48 -5.63
N HIS A 138 -2.71 5.61 -5.32
CA HIS A 138 -3.74 4.64 -5.67
C HIS A 138 -4.16 4.85 -7.14
N GLU A 139 -3.81 3.91 -8.01
CA GLU A 139 -3.90 4.10 -9.45
C GLU A 139 -5.10 3.34 -10.03
N GLU A 140 -6.28 3.91 -9.94
CA GLU A 140 -7.48 3.38 -10.58
C GLU A 140 -8.30 4.50 -11.24
N ASP A 141 -8.21 4.64 -12.56
CA ASP A 141 -9.03 5.61 -13.31
C ASP A 141 -10.52 5.26 -13.16
N LYS A 142 -11.18 6.00 -12.26
CA LYS A 142 -12.60 5.81 -11.94
C LYS A 142 -13.54 5.98 -13.12
N THR A 143 -13.10 6.58 -14.22
CA THR A 143 -13.93 6.75 -15.42
C THR A 143 -14.20 5.44 -16.17
N PHE A 144 -13.34 4.44 -15.99
CA PHE A 144 -13.51 3.08 -16.51
C PHE A 144 -14.30 2.15 -15.59
N ILE A 145 -14.48 2.53 -14.32
CA ILE A 145 -15.04 1.65 -13.27
C ILE A 145 -16.52 1.92 -13.09
N LYS A 146 -17.34 0.87 -13.09
CA LYS A 146 -18.75 0.96 -12.68
C LYS A 146 -18.97 0.40 -11.28
N GLN A 147 -18.35 -0.73 -10.97
CA GLN A 147 -18.35 -1.36 -9.66
C GLN A 147 -16.89 -1.61 -9.26
N ASN A 148 -16.41 -0.93 -8.20
CA ASN A 148 -15.06 -1.16 -7.70
C ASN A 148 -14.95 -2.47 -6.90
N GLY A 149 -13.73 -2.92 -6.68
CA GLY A 149 -13.41 -4.07 -5.83
C GLY A 149 -13.71 -5.45 -6.44
N ILE A 150 -14.12 -5.49 -7.70
CA ILE A 150 -14.34 -6.73 -8.48
C ILE A 150 -13.71 -6.54 -9.84
N ASN A 151 -12.84 -7.46 -10.26
CA ASN A 151 -12.21 -7.42 -11.57
C ASN A 151 -13.29 -7.50 -12.69
N HIS A 152 -13.16 -6.64 -13.71
CA HIS A 152 -13.99 -6.76 -14.91
C HIS A 152 -13.42 -7.85 -15.80
N GLY A 153 -14.07 -9.00 -15.81
CA GLY A 153 -13.65 -10.21 -16.52
C GLY A 153 -14.60 -11.36 -16.28
N LYS A 154 -14.10 -12.58 -16.36
CA LYS A 154 -14.89 -13.82 -16.27
C LYS A 154 -15.81 -13.87 -15.05
N VAL A 155 -15.29 -13.51 -13.86
CA VAL A 155 -16.05 -13.59 -12.61
C VAL A 155 -17.15 -12.52 -12.56
N SER A 156 -16.85 -11.29 -12.93
CA SER A 156 -17.84 -10.22 -12.97
C SER A 156 -18.95 -10.49 -13.99
N ASP A 157 -18.61 -11.08 -15.14
CA ASP A 157 -19.60 -11.50 -16.16
C ASP A 157 -20.53 -12.57 -15.61
N GLN A 158 -19.98 -13.56 -14.90
CA GLN A 158 -20.76 -14.61 -14.23
C GLN A 158 -21.72 -14.04 -13.17
N LEU A 159 -21.28 -12.98 -12.48
CA LEU A 159 -22.09 -12.30 -11.45
C LEU A 159 -23.06 -11.26 -12.02
N GLY A 160 -22.99 -10.98 -13.33
CA GLY A 160 -23.78 -9.92 -13.97
C GLY A 160 -23.37 -8.50 -13.52
N ILE A 161 -22.12 -8.30 -13.16
CA ILE A 161 -21.58 -7.04 -12.65
C ILE A 161 -20.55 -6.50 -13.64
N TYR A 162 -20.61 -5.20 -13.96
CA TYR A 162 -19.49 -4.54 -14.65
C TYR A 162 -18.50 -4.04 -13.59
N GLY A 163 -17.35 -4.71 -13.47
CA GLY A 163 -16.33 -4.43 -12.46
C GLY A 163 -15.36 -3.31 -12.81
N SER A 164 -14.17 -3.40 -12.22
CA SER A 164 -13.00 -2.53 -12.46
C SER A 164 -12.05 -3.23 -13.44
N PRO A 165 -11.96 -2.79 -14.72
CA PRO A 165 -11.02 -3.36 -15.67
C PRO A 165 -9.58 -3.02 -15.30
N ALA A 166 -8.62 -3.90 -15.62
CA ALA A 166 -7.19 -3.64 -15.41
C ALA A 166 -6.72 -2.34 -16.10
N LEU A 167 -7.35 -1.98 -17.24
CA LEU A 167 -7.09 -0.72 -17.94
C LEU A 167 -7.21 0.52 -17.04
N ALA A 168 -8.07 0.48 -16.01
CA ALA A 168 -8.22 1.59 -15.07
C ALA A 168 -6.90 1.84 -14.30
N GLU A 169 -6.22 0.78 -13.89
CA GLU A 169 -4.91 0.85 -13.25
C GLU A 169 -3.81 1.15 -14.27
N ASP A 170 -3.75 0.39 -15.35
CA ASP A 170 -2.70 0.49 -16.38
C ASP A 170 -2.53 1.91 -16.94
N SER A 171 -3.65 2.61 -17.16
CA SER A 171 -3.64 3.95 -17.74
C SER A 171 -3.09 5.01 -16.81
N LEU A 172 -3.42 4.96 -15.50
CA LEU A 172 -2.89 5.90 -14.52
C LEU A 172 -1.44 5.58 -14.15
N VAL A 173 -1.09 4.31 -13.96
CA VAL A 173 0.30 3.90 -13.74
C VAL A 173 1.20 4.38 -14.88
N ALA A 174 0.79 4.20 -16.14
CA ALA A 174 1.57 4.67 -17.29
C ALA A 174 1.71 6.21 -17.29
N ARG A 175 0.64 6.95 -17.01
CA ARG A 175 0.65 8.42 -16.90
C ARG A 175 1.62 8.89 -15.83
N ASP A 176 1.50 8.35 -14.63
CA ASP A 176 2.23 8.87 -13.46
C ASP A 176 3.70 8.45 -13.47
N CYS A 177 4.02 7.29 -14.03
CA CYS A 177 5.39 6.92 -14.37
C CYS A 177 6.06 7.94 -15.32
N MET A 178 5.33 8.42 -16.33
CA MET A 178 5.87 9.42 -17.27
C MET A 178 6.01 10.81 -16.64
N ILE A 179 5.08 11.19 -15.75
CA ILE A 179 5.20 12.44 -15.00
C ILE A 179 6.39 12.38 -14.02
N ALA A 180 6.56 11.24 -13.33
CA ALA A 180 7.71 11.03 -12.45
C ALA A 180 9.06 11.12 -13.21
N LEU A 181 9.12 10.53 -14.40
CA LEU A 181 10.30 10.65 -15.28
C LEU A 181 10.59 12.12 -15.64
N ALA A 182 9.55 12.89 -15.96
CA ALA A 182 9.70 14.29 -16.37
C ALA A 182 10.06 15.23 -15.21
N THR A 183 9.60 14.95 -13.99
CA THR A 183 9.78 15.81 -12.81
C THR A 183 10.96 15.39 -11.93
N GLY A 184 11.44 14.16 -12.07
CA GLY A 184 12.43 13.56 -11.17
C GLY A 184 11.86 13.21 -9.79
N ALA A 185 10.56 13.25 -9.61
CA ALA A 185 9.92 12.89 -8.35
C ALA A 185 10.09 11.40 -8.02
N LYS A 186 10.17 11.12 -6.74
CA LYS A 186 10.14 9.77 -6.19
C LYS A 186 8.69 9.42 -5.92
N ILE A 187 8.17 8.42 -6.62
CA ILE A 187 6.80 7.95 -6.46
C ILE A 187 6.75 6.47 -6.09
N ASP A 188 5.66 6.10 -5.44
CA ASP A 188 5.30 4.74 -5.11
C ASP A 188 3.94 4.41 -5.74
N ILE A 189 3.89 3.34 -6.54
CA ILE A 189 2.66 2.78 -7.08
C ILE A 189 2.12 1.81 -6.03
N GLN A 190 1.03 2.20 -5.38
CA GLN A 190 0.40 1.42 -4.33
C GLN A 190 -0.20 0.12 -4.87
N HIS A 191 -0.15 -0.95 -4.07
CA HIS A 191 -0.87 -2.22 -4.26
C HIS A 191 -1.08 -2.63 -5.73
N ILE A 192 -0.03 -2.62 -6.54
CA ILE A 192 -0.11 -2.97 -7.97
C ILE A 192 -0.79 -4.33 -8.17
N SER A 193 -1.76 -4.41 -9.07
CA SER A 193 -2.58 -5.60 -9.27
C SER A 193 -2.55 -6.16 -10.69
N SER A 194 -2.25 -5.33 -11.69
CA SER A 194 -2.23 -5.69 -13.11
C SER A 194 -0.84 -6.04 -13.61
N GLY A 195 -0.75 -7.10 -14.41
CA GLY A 195 0.50 -7.48 -15.07
C GLY A 195 0.99 -6.46 -16.09
N HIS A 196 0.09 -5.72 -16.75
CA HIS A 196 0.50 -4.64 -17.65
C HIS A 196 1.06 -3.44 -16.87
N SER A 197 0.51 -3.13 -15.70
CA SER A 197 1.07 -2.10 -14.82
C SER A 197 2.51 -2.44 -14.38
N VAL A 198 2.80 -3.72 -14.10
CA VAL A 198 4.17 -4.16 -13.83
C VAL A 198 5.10 -3.85 -15.00
N GLU A 199 4.67 -4.09 -16.25
CA GLU A 199 5.46 -3.75 -17.44
C GLU A 199 5.69 -2.24 -17.58
N MET A 200 4.69 -1.41 -17.24
CA MET A 200 4.84 0.05 -17.28
C MET A 200 5.86 0.53 -16.25
N VAL A 201 5.81 0.02 -15.03
CA VAL A 201 6.81 0.32 -13.97
C VAL A 201 8.20 -0.14 -14.42
N ARG A 202 8.33 -1.35 -14.97
CA ARG A 202 9.60 -1.88 -15.48
C ARG A 202 10.20 -0.98 -16.56
N LEU A 203 9.38 -0.53 -17.50
CA LEU A 203 9.80 0.39 -18.56
C LEU A 203 10.23 1.74 -17.99
N ALA A 204 9.44 2.31 -17.10
CA ALA A 204 9.75 3.61 -16.47
C ALA A 204 11.08 3.57 -15.71
N LYS A 205 11.34 2.52 -14.92
CA LYS A 205 12.63 2.31 -14.25
C LYS A 205 13.80 2.23 -15.24
N LYS A 206 13.64 1.50 -16.36
CA LYS A 206 14.66 1.43 -17.43
C LYS A 206 14.94 2.78 -18.08
N MET A 207 13.94 3.66 -18.12
CA MET A 207 14.10 5.04 -18.63
C MET A 207 14.73 5.98 -17.60
N GLY A 208 14.89 5.55 -16.35
CA GLY A 208 15.51 6.32 -15.27
C GLY A 208 14.53 7.07 -14.37
N ALA A 209 13.23 6.75 -14.42
CA ALA A 209 12.27 7.29 -13.48
C ALA A 209 12.46 6.71 -12.07
N HIS A 210 12.28 7.53 -11.04
CA HIS A 210 12.34 7.13 -9.63
C HIS A 210 11.01 6.55 -9.16
N VAL A 211 10.57 5.47 -9.79
CA VAL A 211 9.33 4.76 -9.49
C VAL A 211 9.62 3.58 -8.59
N TRP A 212 8.87 3.47 -7.51
CA TRP A 212 8.78 2.31 -6.64
C TRP A 212 7.39 1.69 -6.80
N ALA A 213 7.24 0.42 -6.48
CA ALA A 213 5.96 -0.25 -6.51
C ALA A 213 5.83 -1.22 -5.34
N GLU A 214 4.65 -1.28 -4.76
CA GLU A 214 4.28 -2.26 -3.75
C GLU A 214 3.26 -3.26 -4.27
N VAL A 215 3.27 -4.47 -3.72
CA VAL A 215 2.25 -5.48 -3.96
C VAL A 215 1.75 -6.03 -2.63
N THR A 216 0.47 -6.37 -2.56
CA THR A 216 -0.09 -6.92 -1.34
C THR A 216 -0.04 -8.45 -1.30
N PRO A 217 -0.05 -9.06 -0.10
CA PRO A 217 -0.11 -10.50 0.04
C PRO A 217 -1.31 -11.14 -0.66
N HIS A 218 -2.47 -10.49 -0.66
CA HIS A 218 -3.66 -11.01 -1.31
C HIS A 218 -3.55 -11.00 -2.84
N HIS A 219 -2.86 -10.02 -3.45
CA HIS A 219 -2.69 -9.96 -4.90
C HIS A 219 -1.71 -11.01 -5.45
N PHE A 220 -0.66 -11.39 -4.73
CA PHE A 220 0.21 -12.48 -5.20
C PHE A 220 -0.24 -13.89 -4.75
N THR A 221 -1.31 -13.99 -3.92
CA THR A 221 -1.79 -15.26 -3.40
C THR A 221 -3.10 -15.70 -4.03
N LEU A 222 -4.03 -14.77 -4.26
CA LEU A 222 -5.40 -15.01 -4.72
C LEU A 222 -5.63 -14.50 -6.15
N THR A 223 -6.70 -14.99 -6.77
CA THR A 223 -7.22 -14.53 -8.06
C THR A 223 -8.68 -14.09 -7.93
N GLU A 224 -9.24 -13.53 -9.01
CA GLU A 224 -10.66 -13.12 -9.07
C GLU A 224 -11.63 -14.25 -8.71
N ASP A 225 -11.23 -15.52 -8.90
CA ASP A 225 -12.07 -16.68 -8.55
C ASP A 225 -12.40 -16.74 -7.04
N ALA A 226 -11.56 -16.16 -6.18
CA ALA A 226 -11.83 -16.08 -4.74
C ALA A 226 -13.12 -15.34 -4.39
N VAL A 227 -13.59 -14.44 -5.26
CA VAL A 227 -14.86 -13.73 -5.06
C VAL A 227 -16.04 -14.69 -5.13
N LEU A 228 -15.99 -15.74 -5.95
CA LEU A 228 -17.06 -16.76 -6.06
C LEU A 228 -17.12 -17.62 -4.79
N GLU A 229 -16.00 -17.84 -4.12
CA GLU A 229 -15.92 -18.67 -2.92
C GLU A 229 -16.19 -17.87 -1.64
N HIS A 230 -15.62 -16.66 -1.55
CA HIS A 230 -15.58 -15.87 -0.31
C HIS A 230 -16.43 -14.60 -0.36
N GLY A 231 -17.05 -14.29 -1.50
CA GLY A 231 -17.94 -13.14 -1.64
C GLY A 231 -17.28 -11.82 -1.25
N THR A 232 -17.92 -11.08 -0.36
CA THR A 232 -17.44 -9.76 0.10
C THR A 232 -16.10 -9.80 0.85
N LEU A 233 -15.71 -10.94 1.43
CA LEU A 233 -14.40 -11.11 2.08
C LEU A 233 -13.26 -11.12 1.07
N ALA A 234 -13.53 -11.40 -0.22
CA ALA A 234 -12.58 -11.30 -1.31
C ALA A 234 -12.76 -10.02 -2.17
N LYS A 235 -13.55 -9.06 -1.67
CA LYS A 235 -13.73 -7.75 -2.31
C LYS A 235 -12.70 -6.76 -1.77
N MET A 236 -11.79 -6.33 -2.63
CA MET A 236 -10.73 -5.36 -2.29
C MET A 236 -10.46 -4.44 -3.47
N ASN A 237 -9.77 -3.33 -3.24
CA ASN A 237 -9.54 -2.28 -4.22
C ASN A 237 -8.07 -1.87 -4.23
N PRO A 238 -7.32 -2.09 -5.34
CA PRO A 238 -7.77 -2.71 -6.60
C PRO A 238 -8.21 -4.16 -6.42
N PRO A 239 -9.03 -4.69 -7.36
CA PRO A 239 -9.56 -6.05 -7.22
C PRO A 239 -8.50 -7.13 -7.42
N LEU A 240 -8.77 -8.31 -6.90
CA LEU A 240 -8.05 -9.51 -7.29
C LEU A 240 -8.22 -9.74 -8.80
N ARG A 241 -7.12 -9.98 -9.50
CA ARG A 241 -7.08 -10.12 -10.96
C ARG A 241 -6.98 -11.57 -11.40
N THR A 242 -6.63 -11.77 -12.66
CA THR A 242 -6.47 -13.10 -13.26
C THR A 242 -5.21 -13.82 -12.76
N GLU A 243 -5.11 -15.13 -13.04
CA GLU A 243 -3.91 -15.90 -12.76
C GLU A 243 -2.68 -15.36 -13.52
N TRP A 244 -2.88 -14.85 -14.75
CA TRP A 244 -1.81 -14.23 -15.50
C TRP A 244 -1.26 -12.99 -14.76
N ASP A 245 -2.14 -12.12 -14.27
CA ASP A 245 -1.74 -10.95 -13.49
C ASP A 245 -0.98 -11.36 -12.24
N ARG A 246 -1.49 -12.34 -11.47
CA ARG A 246 -0.84 -12.87 -10.29
C ARG A 246 0.58 -13.37 -10.56
N GLN A 247 0.79 -14.09 -11.67
CA GLN A 247 2.11 -14.54 -12.09
C GLN A 247 3.03 -13.37 -12.46
N MET A 248 2.52 -12.34 -13.14
CA MET A 248 3.28 -11.14 -13.48
C MET A 248 3.72 -10.36 -12.24
N LEU A 249 2.88 -10.32 -11.19
CA LEU A 249 3.27 -9.73 -9.89
C LEU A 249 4.43 -10.51 -9.25
N ILE A 250 4.38 -11.84 -9.26
CA ILE A 250 5.46 -12.68 -8.75
C ILE A 250 6.76 -12.47 -9.56
N GLU A 251 6.68 -12.41 -10.89
CA GLU A 251 7.86 -12.11 -11.71
C GLU A 251 8.40 -10.70 -11.44
N GLY A 252 7.53 -9.69 -11.22
CA GLY A 252 7.93 -8.35 -10.82
C GLY A 252 8.63 -8.31 -9.46
N LEU A 253 8.22 -9.14 -8.50
CA LEU A 253 8.92 -9.30 -7.24
C LEU A 253 10.31 -9.93 -7.43
N LYS A 254 10.44 -10.95 -8.29
CA LYS A 254 11.69 -11.65 -8.57
C LYS A 254 12.73 -10.79 -9.25
N ASP A 255 12.32 -10.00 -10.24
CA ASP A 255 13.25 -9.19 -11.04
C ASP A 255 13.52 -7.78 -10.48
N GLY A 256 12.88 -7.44 -9.34
CA GLY A 256 13.03 -6.14 -8.67
C GLY A 256 12.23 -5.01 -9.30
N THR A 257 11.31 -5.29 -10.21
CA THR A 257 10.36 -4.30 -10.72
C THR A 257 9.40 -3.85 -9.60
N ILE A 258 8.94 -4.81 -8.79
CA ILE A 258 8.19 -4.54 -7.55
C ILE A 258 9.17 -4.57 -6.39
N ASP A 259 9.25 -3.46 -5.69
CA ASP A 259 10.28 -3.21 -4.68
C ASP A 259 9.93 -3.77 -3.31
N MET A 260 8.66 -3.76 -2.93
CA MET A 260 8.23 -4.05 -1.57
C MET A 260 6.87 -4.73 -1.51
N ILE A 261 6.62 -5.32 -0.34
CA ILE A 261 5.35 -5.94 0.03
C ILE A 261 4.75 -5.08 1.14
N ALA A 262 3.57 -4.52 0.87
CA ALA A 262 2.76 -3.79 1.83
C ALA A 262 1.39 -4.45 1.92
N THR A 263 0.71 -4.37 3.08
CA THR A 263 -0.49 -5.19 3.28
C THR A 263 -1.76 -4.60 2.72
N ASP A 264 -1.83 -3.29 2.60
CA ASP A 264 -3.12 -2.60 2.48
C ASP A 264 -4.12 -3.12 3.52
N HIS A 265 -3.65 -3.22 4.78
CA HIS A 265 -4.50 -3.62 5.90
C HIS A 265 -5.66 -2.65 6.04
N ALA A 266 -6.84 -3.06 5.57
CA ALA A 266 -8.01 -2.21 5.39
C ALA A 266 -9.26 -2.84 6.04
N PRO A 267 -9.35 -2.84 7.38
CA PRO A 267 -10.45 -3.45 8.12
C PRO A 267 -11.78 -2.75 7.91
N HIS A 268 -12.84 -3.55 7.93
CA HIS A 268 -14.23 -3.10 7.93
C HIS A 268 -15.03 -3.90 8.96
N SER A 269 -16.13 -3.32 9.44
CA SER A 269 -16.98 -4.00 10.42
C SER A 269 -17.67 -5.22 9.79
N LYS A 270 -18.07 -6.15 10.64
CA LYS A 270 -18.80 -7.34 10.21
C LYS A 270 -20.07 -6.95 9.47
N GLU A 271 -20.82 -5.99 10.00
CA GLU A 271 -22.06 -5.50 9.42
C GLU A 271 -21.86 -4.89 8.03
N GLU A 272 -20.72 -4.24 7.80
CA GLU A 272 -20.37 -3.69 6.49
C GLU A 272 -20.03 -4.80 5.49
N LYS A 273 -19.30 -5.83 5.91
CA LYS A 273 -18.93 -6.96 5.04
C LYS A 273 -20.06 -7.95 4.80
N GLU A 274 -21.11 -7.97 5.62
CA GLU A 274 -22.34 -8.78 5.43
C GLU A 274 -23.33 -8.18 4.41
N LYS A 275 -23.09 -6.96 3.92
CA LYS A 275 -23.90 -6.34 2.86
C LYS A 275 -23.77 -7.09 1.53
N PRO A 276 -24.72 -6.87 0.58
CA PRO A 276 -24.57 -7.39 -0.78
C PRO A 276 -23.22 -7.01 -1.40
N LEU A 277 -22.70 -7.85 -2.29
CA LEU A 277 -21.37 -7.67 -2.91
C LEU A 277 -21.18 -6.30 -3.55
N THR A 278 -22.25 -5.71 -4.13
CA THR A 278 -22.22 -4.38 -4.75
C THR A 278 -22.22 -3.22 -3.75
N GLU A 279 -22.59 -3.46 -2.50
CA GLU A 279 -22.73 -2.43 -1.46
C GLU A 279 -21.63 -2.52 -0.38
N ALA A 280 -21.10 -3.73 -0.15
CA ALA A 280 -20.06 -3.95 0.84
C ALA A 280 -18.79 -3.14 0.46
N PRO A 281 -18.11 -2.52 1.43
CA PRO A 281 -16.86 -1.84 1.18
C PRO A 281 -15.75 -2.83 0.79
N SER A 282 -14.80 -2.34 0.00
CA SER A 282 -13.57 -3.07 -0.36
C SER A 282 -12.55 -2.98 0.77
N GLY A 283 -11.83 -4.06 1.02
CA GLY A 283 -10.75 -4.12 2.00
C GLY A 283 -10.68 -5.47 2.71
N ILE A 284 -9.47 -5.81 3.15
CA ILE A 284 -9.13 -7.03 3.88
C ILE A 284 -8.09 -6.71 4.96
N THR A 285 -8.07 -7.47 6.04
CA THR A 285 -6.99 -7.42 7.03
C THR A 285 -5.80 -8.25 6.55
N GLY A 286 -4.57 -7.77 6.73
CA GLY A 286 -3.38 -8.42 6.19
C GLY A 286 -2.19 -8.56 7.13
N LEU A 287 -2.09 -7.71 8.16
CA LEU A 287 -0.88 -7.61 8.99
C LEU A 287 -0.46 -8.94 9.66
N GLU A 288 -1.37 -9.65 10.28
CA GLU A 288 -1.06 -10.90 10.99
C GLU A 288 -0.64 -12.06 10.08
N THR A 289 -0.99 -12.01 8.79
CA THR A 289 -0.79 -13.12 7.85
C THR A 289 0.27 -12.86 6.79
N SER A 290 0.71 -11.62 6.63
CA SER A 290 1.58 -11.16 5.54
C SER A 290 2.88 -11.98 5.43
N LEU A 291 3.63 -12.11 6.52
CA LEU A 291 4.88 -12.88 6.54
C LEU A 291 4.65 -14.37 6.21
N ALA A 292 3.60 -14.95 6.78
CA ALA A 292 3.27 -16.36 6.55
C ALA A 292 2.91 -16.61 5.06
N LEU A 293 2.17 -15.69 4.45
CA LEU A 293 1.83 -15.74 3.02
C LEU A 293 3.07 -15.52 2.15
N GLY A 294 3.94 -14.57 2.50
CA GLY A 294 5.22 -14.38 1.82
C GLY A 294 6.08 -15.64 1.82
N ILE A 295 6.22 -16.28 2.99
CA ILE A 295 6.95 -17.55 3.09
C ILE A 295 6.27 -18.66 2.28
N THR A 296 4.95 -18.80 2.39
CA THR A 296 4.21 -19.91 1.76
C THR A 296 4.12 -19.77 0.25
N SER A 297 3.87 -18.56 -0.24
CA SER A 297 3.59 -18.30 -1.65
C SER A 297 4.83 -17.87 -2.45
N LEU A 298 5.88 -17.36 -1.79
CA LEU A 298 7.05 -16.85 -2.49
C LEU A 298 8.34 -17.64 -2.17
N VAL A 299 8.60 -17.91 -0.87
CA VAL A 299 9.85 -18.58 -0.47
C VAL A 299 9.78 -20.10 -0.71
N LYS A 300 8.73 -20.77 -0.22
CA LYS A 300 8.61 -22.24 -0.37
C LYS A 300 8.57 -22.70 -1.83
N PRO A 301 7.90 -22.02 -2.76
CA PRO A 301 7.96 -22.36 -4.18
C PRO A 301 9.28 -21.98 -4.87
N GLY A 302 10.16 -21.22 -4.19
CA GLY A 302 11.47 -20.81 -4.73
C GLY A 302 11.41 -19.57 -5.63
N HIS A 303 10.37 -18.75 -5.50
CA HIS A 303 10.29 -17.48 -6.22
C HIS A 303 11.23 -16.43 -5.62
N LEU A 304 11.35 -16.39 -4.29
CA LEU A 304 12.28 -15.55 -3.54
C LEU A 304 13.04 -16.41 -2.51
N SER A 305 14.25 -16.00 -2.18
CA SER A 305 14.92 -16.44 -0.94
C SER A 305 14.27 -15.76 0.27
N LEU A 306 14.53 -16.28 1.47
CA LEU A 306 14.06 -15.62 2.70
C LEU A 306 14.66 -14.23 2.89
N THR A 307 15.92 -14.04 2.48
CA THR A 307 16.61 -12.73 2.55
C THR A 307 15.91 -11.72 1.63
N GLU A 308 15.63 -12.07 0.38
CA GLU A 308 14.89 -11.20 -0.56
C GLU A 308 13.49 -10.86 -0.05
N LEU A 309 12.79 -11.82 0.58
CA LEU A 309 11.52 -11.53 1.24
C LEU A 309 11.68 -10.50 2.36
N MET A 310 12.70 -10.66 3.22
CA MET A 310 12.96 -9.70 4.31
C MET A 310 13.34 -8.32 3.78
N GLU A 311 14.13 -8.22 2.70
CA GLU A 311 14.44 -6.94 2.05
C GLU A 311 13.16 -6.22 1.61
N LYS A 312 12.23 -6.95 0.99
CA LYS A 312 10.95 -6.39 0.50
C LYS A 312 9.96 -6.03 1.61
N MET A 313 10.09 -6.63 2.78
CA MET A 313 9.20 -6.38 3.93
C MET A 313 9.85 -5.52 5.03
N SER A 314 11.11 -5.12 4.89
CA SER A 314 11.83 -4.35 5.92
C SER A 314 12.69 -3.26 5.30
N LEU A 315 13.79 -3.62 4.61
CA LEU A 315 14.79 -2.67 4.12
C LEU A 315 14.25 -1.73 3.04
N ASN A 316 13.56 -2.29 2.04
CA ASN A 316 13.09 -1.49 0.90
C ASN A 316 12.03 -0.46 1.31
N PRO A 317 10.95 -0.81 2.04
CA PRO A 317 10.00 0.19 2.50
C PRO A 317 10.65 1.24 3.42
N ALA A 318 11.56 0.83 4.32
CA ALA A 318 12.30 1.77 5.15
C ALA A 318 13.19 2.72 4.33
N THR A 319 13.82 2.22 3.27
CA THR A 319 14.66 3.03 2.36
C THR A 319 13.83 4.07 1.62
N LEU A 320 12.68 3.68 1.06
CA LEU A 320 11.81 4.60 0.33
C LEU A 320 11.35 5.78 1.21
N TYR A 321 10.91 5.47 2.41
CA TYR A 321 10.39 6.46 3.37
C TYR A 321 11.47 7.08 4.27
N LYS A 322 12.75 6.74 4.03
CA LYS A 322 13.92 7.24 4.80
C LYS A 322 13.81 7.00 6.31
N LEU A 323 13.29 5.83 6.69
CA LEU A 323 13.13 5.44 8.08
C LEU A 323 14.44 4.85 8.61
N ASP A 324 14.75 5.16 9.86
CA ASP A 324 15.92 4.60 10.55
C ASP A 324 15.60 3.23 11.17
N CYS A 325 15.26 2.27 10.29
CA CYS A 325 14.92 0.89 10.66
C CYS A 325 15.10 -0.04 9.44
N GLY A 326 14.61 -1.28 9.54
CA GLY A 326 14.58 -2.24 8.44
C GLY A 326 15.91 -2.95 8.17
N ARG A 327 16.92 -2.74 9.00
CA ARG A 327 18.24 -3.38 8.91
C ARG A 327 18.73 -3.83 10.29
N MET A 328 19.71 -4.70 10.31
CA MET A 328 20.40 -5.10 11.54
C MET A 328 21.79 -4.50 11.52
N GLU A 329 22.16 -3.84 12.60
CA GLU A 329 23.48 -3.21 12.81
C GLU A 329 24.04 -3.61 14.19
N GLU A 330 25.36 -3.58 14.33
CA GLU A 330 26.02 -3.74 15.61
C GLU A 330 25.94 -2.44 16.42
N GLY A 331 25.50 -2.49 17.69
CA GLY A 331 25.52 -1.36 18.62
C GLY A 331 24.28 -1.21 19.48
#